data_bb604cde9bd0e058de08341a6559d95f
#
_entry.id   bb604cde9bd0e058de08341a6559d95f
#
_cell.length_a   1.000
_cell.length_b   1.000
_cell.length_c   1.000
_cell.angle_alpha   90.00
_cell.angle_beta   90.00
_cell.angle_gamma   90.00
#
_symmetry.space_group_name_H-M   'P 1'
#
loop_
_entity.id
_entity.type
_entity.pdbx_description
1 polymer ?
#
loop_
_entity_poly.entity_id
_entity_poly.type
_entity_poly.pdbx_seq_one_letter_code
_entity_poly.pdbx_strand_id
1 'polypeptide(L)'
;MWSLPVIDGPVPVIVYGAACVFFLVLLLRRPRRAWVLTVLVALLVGALVGSLAALVADLTDAFGTELPGAVFWWASAVFAAIALAIANLRRSRAWRKVVAVVGIVVFAITGVIGVNAYYGLNPTLGSLFGVVTSDPIAVPTNSSSPRPAAGPLYKSFTPPAGMPTKGKQGTQVIPATASGFDARPAGVYLPPAALVEDAPALPLVIMMMGFPGDPDPQYIASALDDLAAENKGLAPIVIVADQIGPSGNDPACADSTAYGDAETYITKDVVDWARKNLNVIQDPKYWVIAGYSNGGGCAVKYLAQQPQTWKNLLDISGEEFPGSEDVDSVTSTIYGGSGAAFEASKPISIMKSAAPGTYDGVTAVFTVGAQDPPFIPAAKAVSAEAKAVGMTTTYYEVPGAGHVVDALNGGLQKGLALLYPVLGLSAP
;
A
#
# COMPACT_ATOMS: atom_id res chain seq x y z
N MET A 1 -1.37 19.92 -11.01
CA MET A 1 -2.44 19.10 -11.63
C MET A 1 -2.41 17.66 -11.09
N TRP A 2 -1.26 17.01 -11.06
CA TRP A 2 -1.12 15.64 -10.55
C TRP A 2 -1.46 15.46 -9.06
N SER A 3 -1.28 16.49 -8.24
CA SER A 3 -1.63 16.51 -6.81
C SER A 3 -3.13 16.74 -6.52
N LEU A 4 -4.00 16.74 -7.55
CA LEU A 4 -5.44 16.88 -7.35
C LEU A 4 -5.99 15.65 -6.62
N PRO A 5 -6.70 15.82 -5.47
CA PRO A 5 -7.30 14.71 -4.76
C PRO A 5 -8.47 14.12 -5.56
N VAL A 6 -8.51 12.80 -5.68
CA VAL A 6 -9.52 12.06 -6.45
C VAL A 6 -10.37 11.12 -5.59
N ILE A 7 -10.07 10.99 -4.32
CA ILE A 7 -10.90 10.28 -3.34
C ILE A 7 -11.75 11.28 -2.56
N ASP A 8 -11.14 12.37 -2.13
CA ASP A 8 -11.75 13.42 -1.32
C ASP A 8 -11.84 14.75 -2.07
N GLY A 9 -12.59 15.71 -1.48
CA GLY A 9 -12.62 17.09 -1.95
C GLY A 9 -13.51 17.32 -3.16
N PRO A 10 -13.26 18.39 -3.94
CA PRO A 10 -14.19 18.86 -4.97
C PRO A 10 -14.21 17.99 -6.23
N VAL A 11 -13.12 17.28 -6.57
CA VAL A 11 -13.02 16.52 -7.83
C VAL A 11 -14.06 15.40 -7.92
N PRO A 12 -14.15 14.46 -6.95
CA PRO A 12 -15.18 13.41 -7.00
C PRO A 12 -16.61 14.02 -6.99
N VAL A 13 -16.84 15.06 -6.21
CA VAL A 13 -18.16 15.73 -6.16
C VAL A 13 -18.56 16.30 -7.53
N ILE A 14 -17.63 16.95 -8.23
CA ILE A 14 -17.86 17.50 -9.57
C ILE A 14 -18.11 16.36 -10.57
N VAL A 15 -17.31 15.29 -10.53
CA VAL A 15 -17.44 14.17 -11.46
C VAL A 15 -18.75 13.42 -11.25
N TYR A 16 -19.10 13.11 -10.01
CA TYR A 16 -20.37 12.42 -9.70
C TYR A 16 -21.58 13.31 -10.01
N GLY A 17 -21.48 14.62 -9.70
CA GLY A 17 -22.51 15.60 -10.06
C GLY A 17 -22.71 15.69 -11.58
N ALA A 18 -21.62 15.76 -12.33
CA ALA A 18 -21.66 15.74 -13.78
C ALA A 18 -22.29 14.43 -14.31
N ALA A 19 -21.88 13.27 -13.80
CA ALA A 19 -22.46 11.99 -14.17
C ALA A 19 -23.97 11.94 -13.93
N CYS A 20 -24.44 12.41 -12.79
CA CYS A 20 -25.88 12.55 -12.49
C CYS A 20 -26.59 13.43 -13.50
N VAL A 21 -26.05 14.62 -13.82
CA VAL A 21 -26.64 15.52 -14.80
C VAL A 21 -26.71 14.89 -16.20
N PHE A 22 -25.60 14.29 -16.66
CA PHE A 22 -25.57 13.60 -17.95
C PHE A 22 -26.57 12.45 -17.99
N PHE A 23 -26.64 11.64 -16.95
CA PHE A 23 -27.58 10.52 -16.84
C PHE A 23 -29.04 11.03 -16.93
N LEU A 24 -29.39 12.06 -16.17
CA LEU A 24 -30.75 12.65 -16.19
C LEU A 24 -31.09 13.25 -17.56
N VAL A 25 -30.17 14.00 -18.18
CA VAL A 25 -30.40 14.57 -19.52
C VAL A 25 -30.62 13.47 -20.56
N LEU A 26 -29.87 12.36 -20.48
CA LEU A 26 -30.02 11.24 -21.40
C LEU A 26 -31.29 10.42 -21.15
N LEU A 27 -31.71 10.30 -19.88
CA LEU A 27 -32.90 9.59 -19.45
C LEU A 27 -34.20 10.38 -19.83
N LEU A 28 -34.20 11.69 -19.57
CA LEU A 28 -35.40 12.51 -19.71
C LEU A 28 -35.70 12.82 -21.18
N ARG A 29 -36.73 12.16 -21.70
CA ARG A 29 -37.36 12.42 -22.99
C ARG A 29 -38.89 12.41 -22.82
N ARG A 30 -39.62 12.93 -23.83
CA ARG A 30 -41.07 12.75 -23.83
C ARG A 30 -41.42 11.27 -23.71
N PRO A 31 -42.19 10.84 -22.71
CA PRO A 31 -42.44 9.43 -22.40
C PRO A 31 -43.32 8.82 -23.51
N ARG A 32 -42.67 8.17 -24.47
CA ARG A 32 -43.33 7.28 -25.44
C ARG A 32 -43.03 5.84 -25.00
N ARG A 33 -44.00 4.92 -25.10
CA ARG A 33 -43.82 3.51 -24.72
C ARG A 33 -42.53 2.92 -25.29
N ALA A 34 -42.24 3.21 -26.56
CA ALA A 34 -41.01 2.75 -27.21
C ALA A 34 -39.72 3.29 -26.56
N TRP A 35 -39.72 4.53 -26.06
CA TRP A 35 -38.59 5.12 -25.36
C TRP A 35 -38.38 4.50 -23.97
N VAL A 36 -39.48 4.34 -23.22
CA VAL A 36 -39.43 3.68 -21.91
C VAL A 36 -38.85 2.27 -22.03
N LEU A 37 -39.35 1.50 -23.00
CA LEU A 37 -38.82 0.15 -23.26
C LEU A 37 -37.32 0.18 -23.65
N THR A 38 -36.91 1.14 -24.52
CA THR A 38 -35.50 1.30 -24.90
C THR A 38 -34.63 1.59 -23.69
N VAL A 39 -35.06 2.47 -22.78
CA VAL A 39 -34.34 2.78 -21.55
C VAL A 39 -34.20 1.54 -20.66
N LEU A 40 -35.31 0.87 -20.39
CA LEU A 40 -35.30 -0.35 -19.55
C LEU A 40 -34.36 -1.42 -20.11
N VAL A 41 -34.45 -1.68 -21.42
CA VAL A 41 -33.58 -2.66 -22.08
C VAL A 41 -32.12 -2.20 -22.04
N ALA A 42 -31.82 -0.92 -22.32
CA ALA A 42 -30.46 -0.40 -22.29
C ALA A 42 -29.85 -0.52 -20.88
N LEU A 43 -30.58 -0.13 -19.83
CA LEU A 43 -30.11 -0.22 -18.46
C LEU A 43 -29.87 -1.68 -18.02
N LEU A 44 -30.83 -2.57 -18.31
CA LEU A 44 -30.70 -3.99 -17.96
C LEU A 44 -29.57 -4.68 -18.71
N VAL A 45 -29.48 -4.47 -20.01
CA VAL A 45 -28.39 -5.07 -20.82
C VAL A 45 -27.05 -4.49 -20.41
N GLY A 46 -26.96 -3.16 -20.20
CA GLY A 46 -25.72 -2.54 -19.72
C GLY A 46 -25.28 -3.08 -18.35
N ALA A 47 -26.21 -3.16 -17.38
CA ALA A 47 -25.91 -3.72 -16.06
C ALA A 47 -25.43 -5.16 -16.15
N LEU A 48 -26.10 -6.00 -16.97
CA LEU A 48 -25.72 -7.39 -17.16
C LEU A 48 -24.32 -7.52 -17.81
N VAL A 49 -24.03 -6.69 -18.81
CA VAL A 49 -22.69 -6.66 -19.44
C VAL A 49 -21.61 -6.25 -18.44
N GLY A 50 -21.87 -5.23 -17.62
CA GLY A 50 -20.93 -4.79 -16.59
C GLY A 50 -20.71 -5.86 -15.52
N SER A 51 -21.77 -6.50 -15.02
CA SER A 51 -21.66 -7.62 -14.08
C SER A 51 -20.89 -8.79 -14.68
N LEU A 52 -21.16 -9.13 -15.95
CA LEU A 52 -20.47 -10.23 -16.62
C LEU A 52 -18.99 -9.91 -16.89
N ALA A 53 -18.66 -8.65 -17.23
CA ALA A 53 -17.28 -8.23 -17.39
C ALA A 53 -16.50 -8.34 -16.07
N ALA A 54 -17.10 -7.88 -14.95
CA ALA A 54 -16.49 -8.03 -13.63
C ALA A 54 -16.34 -9.52 -13.26
N LEU A 55 -17.36 -10.35 -13.51
CA LEU A 55 -17.29 -11.79 -13.25
C LEU A 55 -16.20 -12.49 -14.09
N VAL A 56 -16.05 -12.13 -15.34
CA VAL A 56 -14.97 -12.69 -16.18
C VAL A 56 -13.61 -12.29 -15.65
N ALA A 57 -13.43 -11.01 -15.27
CA ALA A 57 -12.17 -10.54 -14.68
C ALA A 57 -11.84 -11.27 -13.38
N ASP A 58 -12.85 -11.52 -12.54
CA ASP A 58 -12.72 -12.27 -11.29
C ASP A 58 -12.37 -13.76 -11.56
N LEU A 59 -13.12 -14.44 -12.43
CA LEU A 59 -12.88 -15.85 -12.78
C LEU A 59 -11.56 -16.11 -13.50
N THR A 60 -11.02 -15.11 -14.20
CA THR A 60 -9.73 -15.20 -14.88
C THR A 60 -8.58 -14.71 -14.01
N ASP A 61 -8.87 -14.36 -12.77
CA ASP A 61 -7.91 -13.79 -11.82
C ASP A 61 -7.10 -12.61 -12.39
N ALA A 62 -7.79 -11.75 -13.16
CA ALA A 62 -7.14 -10.67 -13.90
C ALA A 62 -6.43 -9.62 -13.02
N PHE A 63 -6.70 -9.63 -11.72
CA PHE A 63 -6.16 -8.69 -10.75
C PHE A 63 -5.42 -9.37 -9.57
N GLY A 64 -5.22 -10.69 -9.64
CA GLY A 64 -4.53 -11.46 -8.58
C GLY A 64 -5.29 -11.56 -7.26
N THR A 65 -6.57 -11.14 -7.22
CA THR A 65 -7.40 -11.16 -6.02
C THR A 65 -8.88 -11.19 -6.36
N GLU A 66 -9.71 -11.79 -5.50
CA GLU A 66 -11.16 -11.77 -5.63
C GLU A 66 -11.70 -10.33 -5.65
N LEU A 67 -12.56 -10.03 -6.62
CA LEU A 67 -13.14 -8.70 -6.75
C LEU A 67 -14.26 -8.49 -5.72
N PRO A 68 -14.18 -7.42 -4.90
CA PRO A 68 -15.24 -7.08 -3.96
C PRO A 68 -16.56 -6.78 -4.65
N GLY A 69 -17.67 -7.06 -3.96
CA GLY A 69 -19.02 -6.78 -4.48
C GLY A 69 -19.23 -5.31 -4.92
N ALA A 70 -18.48 -4.36 -4.33
CA ALA A 70 -18.49 -2.95 -4.73
C ALA A 70 -18.03 -2.76 -6.19
N VAL A 71 -17.05 -3.51 -6.66
CA VAL A 71 -16.57 -3.45 -8.06
C VAL A 71 -17.67 -3.92 -9.02
N PHE A 72 -18.38 -4.99 -8.69
CA PHE A 72 -19.55 -5.46 -9.47
C PHE A 72 -20.65 -4.39 -9.57
N TRP A 73 -20.95 -3.71 -8.46
CA TRP A 73 -21.93 -2.61 -8.46
C TRP A 73 -21.49 -1.45 -9.33
N TRP A 74 -20.23 -1.00 -9.22
CA TRP A 74 -19.69 0.07 -10.05
C TRP A 74 -19.68 -0.31 -11.54
N ALA A 75 -19.19 -1.50 -11.90
CA ALA A 75 -19.21 -1.99 -13.26
C ALA A 75 -20.64 -2.02 -13.82
N SER A 76 -21.59 -2.59 -13.09
CA SER A 76 -22.99 -2.64 -13.51
C SER A 76 -23.59 -1.26 -13.73
N ALA A 77 -23.39 -0.32 -12.81
CA ALA A 77 -23.94 1.03 -12.89
C ALA A 77 -23.33 1.82 -14.07
N VAL A 78 -22.01 1.76 -14.25
CA VAL A 78 -21.29 2.45 -15.32
C VAL A 78 -21.71 1.92 -16.69
N PHE A 79 -21.71 0.60 -16.87
CA PHE A 79 -22.11 0.01 -18.14
C PHE A 79 -23.60 0.25 -18.46
N ALA A 80 -24.47 0.28 -17.45
CA ALA A 80 -25.88 0.70 -17.63
C ALA A 80 -25.98 2.13 -18.14
N ALA A 81 -25.24 3.07 -17.54
CA ALA A 81 -25.22 4.46 -17.96
C ALA A 81 -24.62 4.63 -19.37
N ILE A 82 -23.56 3.92 -19.70
CA ILE A 82 -22.97 3.88 -21.05
C ILE A 82 -23.97 3.32 -22.06
N ALA A 83 -24.67 2.24 -21.76
CA ALA A 83 -25.68 1.66 -22.66
C ALA A 83 -26.84 2.65 -22.90
N LEU A 84 -27.27 3.39 -21.88
CA LEU A 84 -28.24 4.50 -22.05
C LEU A 84 -27.71 5.60 -22.98
N ALA A 85 -26.43 5.96 -22.86
CA ALA A 85 -25.78 6.92 -23.73
C ALA A 85 -25.73 6.42 -25.17
N ILE A 86 -25.36 5.17 -25.42
CA ILE A 86 -25.34 4.52 -26.72
C ILE A 86 -26.76 4.51 -27.34
N ALA A 87 -27.79 4.19 -26.57
CA ALA A 87 -29.16 4.22 -27.01
C ALA A 87 -29.59 5.62 -27.51
N ASN A 88 -29.04 6.69 -26.90
CA ASN A 88 -29.27 8.08 -27.32
C ASN A 88 -28.54 8.46 -28.62
N LEU A 89 -27.57 7.70 -29.12
CA LEU A 89 -26.96 7.97 -30.42
C LEU A 89 -27.91 7.66 -31.60
N ARG A 90 -28.90 6.79 -31.39
CA ARG A 90 -29.88 6.43 -32.42
C ARG A 90 -31.11 7.35 -32.36
N ARG A 91 -31.54 7.86 -33.50
CA ARG A 91 -32.77 8.65 -33.67
C ARG A 91 -32.90 9.87 -32.70
N SER A 92 -31.77 10.54 -32.41
CA SER A 92 -31.68 11.72 -31.53
C SER A 92 -31.23 12.96 -32.30
N ARG A 93 -31.56 14.15 -31.76
CA ARG A 93 -31.04 15.45 -32.24
C ARG A 93 -29.51 15.50 -32.05
N ALA A 94 -28.80 16.25 -32.89
CA ALA A 94 -27.34 16.34 -32.86
C ALA A 94 -26.75 16.64 -31.49
N TRP A 95 -27.30 17.63 -30.77
CA TRP A 95 -26.84 17.98 -29.43
C TRP A 95 -26.92 16.84 -28.41
N ARG A 96 -27.97 15.99 -28.51
CA ARG A 96 -28.09 14.81 -27.62
C ARG A 96 -27.04 13.73 -27.96
N LYS A 97 -26.62 13.63 -29.20
CA LYS A 97 -25.53 12.73 -29.60
C LYS A 97 -24.21 13.20 -29.01
N VAL A 98 -23.97 14.53 -29.01
CA VAL A 98 -22.78 15.11 -28.35
C VAL A 98 -22.83 14.83 -26.85
N VAL A 99 -23.96 15.08 -26.19
CA VAL A 99 -24.15 14.78 -24.76
C VAL A 99 -23.93 13.28 -24.49
N ALA A 100 -24.39 12.39 -25.37
CA ALA A 100 -24.20 10.95 -25.20
C ALA A 100 -22.72 10.55 -25.32
N VAL A 101 -21.98 11.09 -26.29
CA VAL A 101 -20.54 10.81 -26.45
C VAL A 101 -19.73 11.31 -25.26
N VAL A 102 -19.97 12.57 -24.84
CA VAL A 102 -19.30 13.12 -23.65
C VAL A 102 -19.73 12.36 -22.39
N GLY A 103 -21.00 11.97 -22.31
CA GLY A 103 -21.53 11.17 -21.20
C GLY A 103 -20.83 9.82 -21.03
N ILE A 104 -20.49 9.13 -22.13
CA ILE A 104 -19.71 7.87 -22.07
C ILE A 104 -18.38 8.09 -21.36
N VAL A 105 -17.65 9.16 -21.70
CA VAL A 105 -16.37 9.48 -21.08
C VAL A 105 -16.56 9.82 -19.60
N VAL A 106 -17.57 10.64 -19.27
CA VAL A 106 -17.87 11.01 -17.89
C VAL A 106 -18.21 9.77 -17.05
N PHE A 107 -19.04 8.84 -17.57
CA PHE A 107 -19.41 7.63 -16.85
C PHE A 107 -18.21 6.70 -16.66
N ALA A 108 -17.32 6.57 -17.65
CA ALA A 108 -16.10 5.79 -17.51
C ALA A 108 -15.19 6.38 -16.40
N ILE A 109 -14.95 7.69 -16.43
CA ILE A 109 -14.16 8.38 -15.38
C ILE A 109 -14.84 8.21 -14.01
N THR A 110 -16.16 8.30 -13.93
CA THR A 110 -16.93 8.10 -12.70
C THR A 110 -16.68 6.69 -12.13
N GLY A 111 -16.64 5.66 -12.98
CA GLY A 111 -16.35 4.30 -12.56
C GLY A 111 -14.93 4.15 -12.01
N VAL A 112 -13.94 4.69 -12.70
CA VAL A 112 -12.55 4.67 -12.24
C VAL A 112 -12.41 5.33 -10.87
N ILE A 113 -12.97 6.55 -10.71
CA ILE A 113 -12.92 7.27 -9.42
C ILE A 113 -13.69 6.52 -8.34
N GLY A 114 -14.85 5.92 -8.67
CA GLY A 114 -15.67 5.19 -7.70
C GLY A 114 -15.01 3.91 -7.20
N VAL A 115 -14.41 3.13 -8.10
CA VAL A 115 -13.62 1.94 -7.72
C VAL A 115 -12.38 2.35 -6.93
N ASN A 116 -11.66 3.39 -7.38
CA ASN A 116 -10.51 3.89 -6.65
C ASN A 116 -10.87 4.39 -5.25
N ALA A 117 -11.99 5.08 -5.09
CA ALA A 117 -12.46 5.54 -3.77
C ALA A 117 -12.81 4.38 -2.84
N TYR A 118 -13.26 3.24 -3.38
CA TYR A 118 -13.51 2.04 -2.58
C TYR A 118 -12.21 1.45 -2.03
N TYR A 119 -11.18 1.31 -2.87
CA TYR A 119 -9.87 0.80 -2.41
C TYR A 119 -9.12 1.83 -1.55
N GLY A 120 -9.26 3.12 -1.85
CA GLY A 120 -8.66 4.20 -1.07
C GLY A 120 -7.14 4.36 -1.22
N LEU A 121 -6.51 3.62 -2.14
CA LEU A 121 -5.05 3.51 -2.24
C LEU A 121 -4.41 4.53 -3.19
N ASN A 122 -5.19 5.21 -4.04
CA ASN A 122 -4.68 6.23 -4.95
C ASN A 122 -5.37 7.58 -4.65
N PRO A 123 -4.85 8.37 -3.70
CA PRO A 123 -5.53 9.58 -3.24
C PRO A 123 -5.49 10.74 -4.22
N THR A 124 -4.51 10.74 -5.14
CA THR A 124 -4.31 11.83 -6.11
C THR A 124 -4.46 11.35 -7.55
N LEU A 125 -4.66 12.30 -8.46
CA LEU A 125 -4.65 12.01 -9.89
C LEU A 125 -3.30 11.41 -10.31
N GLY A 126 -2.19 11.86 -9.73
CA GLY A 126 -0.86 11.34 -10.00
C GLY A 126 -0.72 9.88 -9.61
N SER A 127 -1.17 9.51 -8.40
CA SER A 127 -1.08 8.13 -7.93
C SER A 127 -1.89 7.14 -8.78
N LEU A 128 -3.02 7.58 -9.38
CA LEU A 128 -3.76 6.76 -10.36
C LEU A 128 -2.96 6.40 -11.62
N PHE A 129 -1.91 7.18 -11.93
CA PHE A 129 -1.06 6.99 -13.11
C PHE A 129 0.38 6.65 -12.73
N GLY A 130 0.66 6.28 -11.48
CA GLY A 130 2.00 5.95 -10.98
C GLY A 130 2.96 7.15 -10.98
N VAL A 131 2.42 8.38 -10.97
CA VAL A 131 3.23 9.61 -10.93
C VAL A 131 3.41 10.04 -9.48
N VAL A 132 4.65 10.02 -9.00
CA VAL A 132 5.01 10.52 -7.67
C VAL A 132 4.69 12.02 -7.60
N THR A 133 3.83 12.39 -6.65
CA THR A 133 3.35 13.77 -6.48
C THR A 133 3.94 14.47 -5.26
N SER A 134 4.62 13.74 -4.40
CA SER A 134 5.27 14.30 -3.21
C SER A 134 6.57 15.04 -3.57
N ASP A 135 6.77 16.20 -2.98
CA ASP A 135 7.99 16.99 -3.19
C ASP A 135 9.22 16.29 -2.57
N PRO A 136 10.42 16.50 -3.15
CA PRO A 136 11.65 16.04 -2.53
C PRO A 136 11.82 16.62 -1.13
N ILE A 137 12.23 15.78 -0.17
CA ILE A 137 12.50 16.21 1.21
C ILE A 137 14.00 16.33 1.44
N ALA A 138 14.43 17.45 2.02
CA ALA A 138 15.79 17.53 2.53
C ALA A 138 15.89 16.71 3.82
N VAL A 139 16.77 15.73 3.81
CA VAL A 139 17.10 14.96 5.00
C VAL A 139 18.17 15.76 5.78
N PRO A 140 17.96 16.05 7.08
CA PRO A 140 18.99 16.70 7.87
C PRO A 140 20.26 15.85 7.88
N THR A 141 21.34 16.41 7.35
CA THR A 141 22.65 15.75 7.38
C THR A 141 23.11 15.63 8.82
N ASN A 142 23.54 14.44 9.23
CA ASN A 142 24.11 14.20 10.55
C ASN A 142 25.32 15.10 10.79
N SER A 143 25.14 16.20 11.47
CA SER A 143 26.25 17.10 11.88
C SER A 143 26.93 16.67 13.18
N SER A 144 26.40 15.66 13.86
CA SER A 144 26.99 15.09 15.08
C SER A 144 26.90 13.57 15.04
N SER A 145 27.97 12.89 15.47
CA SER A 145 27.94 11.44 15.68
C SER A 145 26.73 11.05 16.52
N PRO A 146 25.96 10.01 16.16
CA PRO A 146 24.79 9.58 16.90
C PRO A 146 25.18 9.41 18.38
N ARG A 147 24.63 10.25 19.26
CA ARG A 147 24.83 10.06 20.70
C ARG A 147 23.95 8.89 21.12
N PRO A 148 24.50 7.76 21.59
CA PRO A 148 23.68 6.66 22.07
C PRO A 148 22.76 7.18 23.16
N ALA A 149 21.46 6.95 22.99
CA ALA A 149 20.51 7.30 24.04
C ALA A 149 20.82 6.47 25.28
N ALA A 150 20.98 7.12 26.43
CA ALA A 150 21.24 6.45 27.71
C ALA A 150 19.97 5.80 28.28
N GLY A 151 19.20 5.10 27.46
CA GLY A 151 17.95 4.43 27.83
C GLY A 151 16.80 4.71 26.85
N PRO A 152 15.56 4.29 27.17
CA PRO A 152 14.41 4.49 26.30
C PRO A 152 14.14 5.98 26.06
N LEU A 153 13.90 6.35 24.80
CA LEU A 153 13.71 7.76 24.40
C LEU A 153 12.55 8.44 25.13
N TYR A 154 11.45 7.73 25.41
CA TYR A 154 10.31 8.31 26.12
C TYR A 154 10.65 8.85 27.52
N LYS A 155 11.75 8.36 28.16
CA LYS A 155 12.26 8.84 29.45
C LYS A 155 13.25 10.00 29.32
N SER A 156 14.13 9.93 28.30
CA SER A 156 15.27 10.85 28.17
C SER A 156 14.96 12.06 27.29
N PHE A 157 14.03 11.96 26.35
CA PHE A 157 13.70 13.06 25.46
C PHE A 157 12.73 14.06 26.10
N THR A 158 13.10 15.34 26.00
CA THR A 158 12.26 16.49 26.38
C THR A 158 12.04 17.34 25.13
N PRO A 159 10.79 17.55 24.67
CA PRO A 159 10.52 18.37 23.50
C PRO A 159 11.03 19.81 23.70
N PRO A 160 11.84 20.36 22.78
CA PRO A 160 12.23 21.76 22.86
C PRO A 160 11.05 22.68 22.49
N ALA A 161 11.13 23.94 22.96
CA ALA A 161 10.17 24.95 22.57
C ALA A 161 10.17 25.17 21.06
N GLY A 162 8.98 25.23 20.45
CA GLY A 162 8.84 25.44 19.01
C GLY A 162 9.02 24.17 18.17
N MET A 163 9.11 22.98 18.76
CA MET A 163 9.07 21.73 18.00
C MET A 163 7.77 21.64 17.19
N PRO A 164 7.82 21.22 15.92
CA PRO A 164 6.62 21.01 15.10
C PRO A 164 5.65 20.03 15.75
N THR A 165 4.36 20.24 15.53
CA THR A 165 3.30 19.34 16.04
C THR A 165 3.08 18.11 15.14
N LYS A 166 3.52 18.19 13.88
CA LYS A 166 3.47 17.11 12.90
C LYS A 166 4.83 16.90 12.28
N GLY A 167 5.03 15.68 11.79
CA GLY A 167 6.21 15.34 11.01
C GLY A 167 6.22 15.99 9.63
N LYS A 168 7.27 15.73 8.89
CA LYS A 168 7.43 16.16 7.49
C LYS A 168 7.61 14.95 6.61
N GLN A 169 6.91 14.91 5.49
CA GLN A 169 7.02 13.84 4.49
C GLN A 169 7.42 14.40 3.13
N GLY A 170 8.01 13.55 2.31
CA GLY A 170 8.43 13.86 0.96
C GLY A 170 9.14 12.67 0.32
N THR A 171 9.86 12.89 -0.76
CA THR A 171 10.54 11.82 -1.50
C THR A 171 12.05 11.96 -1.49
N GLN A 172 12.74 10.82 -1.63
CA GLN A 172 14.18 10.72 -1.78
C GLN A 172 14.54 9.68 -2.84
N VAL A 173 15.49 10.02 -3.70
CA VAL A 173 16.11 9.05 -4.59
C VAL A 173 17.20 8.33 -3.80
N ILE A 174 17.02 7.02 -3.60
CA ILE A 174 18.00 6.16 -2.97
C ILE A 174 18.81 5.47 -4.08
N PRO A 175 20.12 5.71 -4.16
CA PRO A 175 20.94 5.10 -5.22
C PRO A 175 21.00 3.58 -5.10
N ALA A 176 20.70 2.88 -6.18
CA ALA A 176 20.79 1.41 -6.29
C ALA A 176 22.24 0.99 -6.62
N THR A 177 23.18 1.27 -5.69
CA THR A 177 24.61 1.11 -5.94
C THR A 177 25.08 -0.35 -5.95
N ALA A 178 24.42 -1.21 -5.20
CA ALA A 178 24.71 -2.65 -5.15
C ALA A 178 23.81 -3.44 -6.11
N SER A 179 22.51 -3.10 -6.15
CA SER A 179 21.53 -3.82 -6.94
C SER A 179 21.44 -3.38 -8.40
N GLY A 180 21.66 -2.09 -8.70
CA GLY A 180 21.31 -1.54 -10.01
C GLY A 180 19.82 -1.54 -10.32
N PHE A 181 18.95 -1.79 -9.32
CA PHE A 181 17.51 -1.86 -9.48
C PHE A 181 16.93 -0.50 -9.88
N ASP A 182 15.99 -0.48 -10.84
CA ASP A 182 15.33 0.73 -11.31
C ASP A 182 14.18 1.13 -10.37
N ALA A 183 14.55 1.56 -9.16
CA ALA A 183 13.59 1.93 -8.14
C ALA A 183 13.01 3.33 -8.36
N ARG A 184 11.72 3.48 -8.12
CA ARG A 184 11.09 4.80 -7.99
C ARG A 184 11.58 5.52 -6.73
N PRO A 185 11.49 6.88 -6.66
CA PRO A 185 11.86 7.60 -5.45
C PRO A 185 11.12 7.09 -4.21
N ALA A 186 11.86 6.78 -3.16
CA ALA A 186 11.30 6.32 -1.89
C ALA A 186 10.56 7.46 -1.17
N GLY A 187 9.44 7.16 -0.53
CA GLY A 187 8.79 8.06 0.41
C GLY A 187 9.58 8.12 1.72
N VAL A 188 9.68 9.31 2.31
CA VAL A 188 10.36 9.50 3.61
C VAL A 188 9.45 10.29 4.54
N TYR A 189 9.37 9.84 5.79
CA TYR A 189 8.73 10.58 6.88
C TYR A 189 9.74 10.87 7.99
N LEU A 190 9.81 12.13 8.38
CA LEU A 190 10.61 12.62 9.50
C LEU A 190 9.66 13.08 10.61
N PRO A 191 9.66 12.43 11.79
CA PRO A 191 8.76 12.81 12.89
C PRO A 191 9.15 14.17 13.51
N PRO A 192 8.26 14.79 14.32
CA PRO A 192 8.53 16.06 14.99
C PRO A 192 9.88 16.09 15.71
N ALA A 193 10.25 15.01 16.42
CA ALA A 193 11.52 14.91 17.14
C ALA A 193 12.75 14.86 16.22
N ALA A 194 12.61 14.53 14.94
CA ALA A 194 13.70 14.58 13.94
C ALA A 194 13.93 15.98 13.35
N LEU A 195 12.98 16.91 13.55
CA LEU A 195 12.96 18.24 12.96
C LEU A 195 13.47 19.35 13.89
N VAL A 196 14.05 18.98 15.02
CA VAL A 196 14.65 19.92 15.99
C VAL A 196 16.15 20.00 15.82
N GLU A 197 16.78 21.08 16.30
CA GLU A 197 18.21 21.34 16.14
C GLU A 197 19.09 20.21 16.72
N ASP A 198 18.77 19.76 17.95
CA ASP A 198 19.46 18.65 18.63
C ASP A 198 18.63 17.38 18.57
N ALA A 199 18.25 16.95 17.37
CA ALA A 199 17.43 15.79 17.17
C ALA A 199 18.08 14.51 17.75
N PRO A 200 17.35 13.69 18.54
CA PRO A 200 17.86 12.40 18.98
C PRO A 200 17.98 11.42 17.82
N ALA A 201 18.85 10.43 17.94
CA ALA A 201 18.79 9.28 17.06
C ALA A 201 17.48 8.51 17.32
N LEU A 202 16.74 8.20 16.25
CA LEU A 202 15.39 7.60 16.32
C LEU A 202 15.38 6.17 15.79
N PRO A 203 14.41 5.34 16.15
CA PRO A 203 14.16 4.06 15.47
C PRO A 203 13.91 4.25 13.98
N LEU A 204 14.12 3.19 13.19
CA LEU A 204 13.87 3.18 11.75
C LEU A 204 12.76 2.19 11.39
N VAL A 205 11.87 2.60 10.50
CA VAL A 205 10.96 1.70 9.77
C VAL A 205 11.29 1.75 8.30
N ILE A 206 11.53 0.59 7.69
CA ILE A 206 11.51 0.44 6.23
C ILE A 206 10.22 -0.28 5.90
N MET A 207 9.36 0.39 5.10
CA MET A 207 8.04 -0.11 4.72
C MET A 207 7.95 -0.28 3.22
N MET A 208 7.17 -1.25 2.78
CA MET A 208 6.83 -1.50 1.39
C MET A 208 5.32 -1.49 1.21
N MET A 209 4.85 -0.93 0.10
CA MET A 209 3.43 -0.88 -0.22
C MET A 209 2.99 -2.11 -1.01
N GLY A 210 1.68 -2.25 -1.26
CA GLY A 210 1.11 -3.32 -2.08
C GLY A 210 1.46 -3.21 -3.56
N PHE A 211 1.16 -4.25 -4.32
CA PHE A 211 1.25 -4.27 -5.78
C PHE A 211 -0.16 -4.21 -6.41
N PRO A 212 -0.41 -3.39 -7.45
CA PRO A 212 0.42 -2.26 -7.86
C PRO A 212 0.26 -1.09 -6.90
N GLY A 213 1.34 -0.50 -6.43
CA GLY A 213 1.29 0.62 -5.48
C GLY A 213 2.50 1.53 -5.59
N ASP A 214 2.39 2.71 -5.00
CA ASP A 214 3.45 3.70 -4.96
C ASP A 214 4.11 3.73 -3.58
N PRO A 215 5.39 4.06 -3.47
CA PRO A 215 6.08 4.23 -2.19
C PRO A 215 5.64 5.53 -1.50
N ASP A 216 4.34 5.64 -1.17
CA ASP A 216 3.71 6.82 -0.60
C ASP A 216 3.78 6.79 0.93
N PRO A 217 4.43 7.76 1.59
CA PRO A 217 4.57 7.80 3.03
C PRO A 217 3.32 8.30 3.77
N GLN A 218 2.29 8.82 3.08
CA GLN A 218 1.17 9.52 3.72
C GLN A 218 0.40 8.66 4.73
N TYR A 219 0.21 7.36 4.47
CA TYR A 219 -0.55 6.47 5.34
C TYR A 219 0.16 6.25 6.67
N ILE A 220 1.43 5.86 6.62
CA ILE A 220 2.23 5.66 7.83
C ILE A 220 2.54 6.98 8.52
N ALA A 221 2.73 8.07 7.78
CA ALA A 221 2.94 9.41 8.34
C ALA A 221 1.73 9.87 9.16
N SER A 222 0.50 9.63 8.66
CA SER A 222 -0.72 9.97 9.40
C SER A 222 -0.81 9.21 10.73
N ALA A 223 -0.58 7.89 10.71
CA ALA A 223 -0.61 7.07 11.92
C ALA A 223 0.48 7.46 12.92
N LEU A 224 1.68 7.82 12.43
CA LEU A 224 2.79 8.24 13.27
C LEU A 224 2.64 9.66 13.82
N ASP A 225 1.99 10.57 13.11
CA ASP A 225 1.68 11.91 13.63
C ASP A 225 0.75 11.81 14.84
N ASP A 226 -0.27 10.94 14.80
CA ASP A 226 -1.17 10.72 15.92
C ASP A 226 -0.41 10.12 17.13
N LEU A 227 0.39 9.09 16.91
CA LEU A 227 1.20 8.48 17.97
C LEU A 227 2.29 9.41 18.51
N ALA A 228 2.91 10.22 17.65
CA ALA A 228 3.89 11.22 18.07
C ALA A 228 3.27 12.30 18.97
N ALA A 229 2.06 12.75 18.65
CA ALA A 229 1.33 13.73 19.47
C ALA A 229 1.11 13.23 20.92
N GLU A 230 0.86 11.93 21.09
CA GLU A 230 0.71 11.29 22.40
C GLU A 230 2.06 11.02 23.10
N ASN A 231 3.17 10.95 22.33
CA ASN A 231 4.48 10.54 22.81
C ASN A 231 5.55 11.62 22.65
N LYS A 232 5.26 12.86 22.98
CA LYS A 232 6.21 13.98 23.02
C LYS A 232 6.87 14.29 21.64
N GLY A 233 6.20 14.00 20.55
CA GLY A 233 6.76 14.15 19.20
C GLY A 233 7.70 13.02 18.78
N LEU A 234 7.86 11.98 19.59
CA LEU A 234 8.66 10.80 19.29
C LEU A 234 7.93 9.85 18.34
N ALA A 235 8.55 9.53 17.23
CA ALA A 235 8.16 8.45 16.32
C ALA A 235 9.40 7.95 15.58
N PRO A 236 9.34 6.79 14.90
CA PRO A 236 10.43 6.35 14.04
C PRO A 236 10.56 7.24 12.80
N ILE A 237 11.78 7.33 12.25
CA ILE A 237 11.98 7.78 10.87
C ILE A 237 11.51 6.65 9.96
N VAL A 238 10.83 6.99 8.85
CA VAL A 238 10.33 5.99 7.92
C VAL A 238 10.91 6.19 6.53
N ILE A 239 11.25 5.09 5.88
CA ILE A 239 11.46 4.99 4.44
C ILE A 239 10.38 4.06 3.90
N VAL A 240 9.52 4.55 3.01
CA VAL A 240 8.65 3.72 2.20
C VAL A 240 9.39 3.42 0.91
N ALA A 241 9.97 2.24 0.82
CA ALA A 241 10.85 1.85 -0.27
C ALA A 241 10.08 1.20 -1.41
N ASP A 242 10.62 1.31 -2.62
CA ASP A 242 10.02 0.73 -3.82
C ASP A 242 10.60 -0.66 -4.10
N GLN A 243 9.83 -1.70 -3.79
CA GLN A 243 10.17 -3.09 -4.11
C GLN A 243 9.69 -3.55 -5.49
N ILE A 244 8.96 -2.68 -6.21
CA ILE A 244 8.27 -3.05 -7.45
C ILE A 244 9.05 -2.57 -8.68
N GLY A 245 9.58 -1.35 -8.65
CA GLY A 245 10.18 -0.72 -9.81
C GLY A 245 9.16 -0.17 -10.81
N PRO A 246 9.42 -0.23 -12.11
CA PRO A 246 8.53 0.27 -13.14
C PRO A 246 7.14 -0.37 -13.09
N SER A 247 6.11 0.42 -13.34
CA SER A 247 4.71 -0.03 -13.30
C SER A 247 4.47 -1.28 -14.16
N GLY A 248 3.76 -2.24 -13.59
CA GLY A 248 3.34 -3.47 -14.26
C GLY A 248 4.22 -4.69 -14.02
N ASN A 249 5.33 -4.56 -13.31
CA ASN A 249 6.18 -5.67 -12.93
C ASN A 249 6.03 -6.01 -11.45
N ASP A 250 5.96 -7.29 -11.12
CA ASP A 250 6.10 -7.79 -9.76
C ASP A 250 7.37 -8.63 -9.64
N PRO A 251 8.43 -8.13 -9.00
CA PRO A 251 9.66 -8.89 -8.76
C PRO A 251 9.49 -10.02 -7.74
N ALA A 252 8.33 -10.20 -7.13
CA ALA A 252 8.06 -11.16 -6.04
C ALA A 252 9.13 -11.11 -4.94
N CYS A 253 9.58 -9.88 -4.61
CA CYS A 253 10.58 -9.60 -3.57
C CYS A 253 11.89 -10.41 -3.75
N ALA A 254 12.31 -10.63 -4.97
CA ALA A 254 13.49 -11.43 -5.30
C ALA A 254 14.40 -10.73 -6.31
N ASP A 255 15.67 -11.08 -6.29
CA ASP A 255 16.60 -10.72 -7.34
C ASP A 255 16.38 -11.62 -8.55
N SER A 256 16.31 -11.03 -9.74
CA SER A 256 16.10 -11.79 -10.98
C SER A 256 16.65 -11.06 -12.21
N THR A 257 17.01 -11.84 -13.22
CA THR A 257 17.40 -11.26 -14.52
C THR A 257 16.23 -10.64 -15.28
N ALA A 258 14.99 -10.97 -14.90
CA ALA A 258 13.78 -10.49 -15.57
C ALA A 258 13.39 -9.08 -15.07
N TYR A 259 13.47 -8.84 -13.77
CA TYR A 259 12.94 -7.62 -13.14
C TYR A 259 13.97 -6.85 -12.31
N GLY A 260 15.25 -7.29 -12.33
CA GLY A 260 16.33 -6.66 -11.56
C GLY A 260 16.42 -7.17 -10.12
N ASP A 261 17.33 -6.57 -9.36
CA ASP A 261 17.72 -7.07 -8.04
C ASP A 261 16.97 -6.32 -6.93
N ALA A 262 15.63 -6.53 -6.86
CA ALA A 262 14.73 -5.86 -5.92
C ALA A 262 15.01 -6.23 -4.45
N GLU A 263 15.35 -7.50 -4.16
CA GLU A 263 15.72 -7.93 -2.81
C GLU A 263 17.01 -7.23 -2.34
N THR A 264 18.04 -7.22 -3.18
CA THR A 264 19.31 -6.52 -2.89
C THR A 264 19.08 -5.02 -2.72
N TYR A 265 18.19 -4.40 -3.50
CA TYR A 265 17.87 -2.99 -3.32
C TYR A 265 17.30 -2.69 -1.93
N ILE A 266 16.28 -3.41 -1.50
CA ILE A 266 15.63 -3.19 -0.19
C ILE A 266 16.58 -3.55 0.96
N THR A 267 17.22 -4.71 0.88
CA THR A 267 17.96 -5.27 2.02
C THR A 267 19.37 -4.72 2.16
N LYS A 268 19.91 -4.10 1.10
CA LYS A 268 21.26 -3.55 1.10
C LYS A 268 21.30 -2.06 0.75
N ASP A 269 20.85 -1.64 -0.43
CA ASP A 269 21.00 -0.24 -0.83
C ASP A 269 20.22 0.72 0.07
N VAL A 270 18.94 0.39 0.38
CA VAL A 270 18.08 1.19 1.27
C VAL A 270 18.63 1.17 2.70
N VAL A 271 19.07 0.03 3.19
CA VAL A 271 19.66 -0.13 4.54
C VAL A 271 20.95 0.69 4.67
N ASP A 272 21.87 0.59 3.72
CA ASP A 272 23.16 1.29 3.73
C ASP A 272 22.93 2.81 3.61
N TRP A 273 21.98 3.22 2.76
CA TRP A 273 21.62 4.61 2.61
C TRP A 273 21.02 5.19 3.91
N ALA A 274 20.11 4.46 4.56
CA ALA A 274 19.52 4.87 5.82
C ALA A 274 20.57 5.06 6.91
N ARG A 275 21.48 4.10 7.07
CA ARG A 275 22.59 4.17 8.04
C ARG A 275 23.50 5.38 7.84
N LYS A 276 23.73 5.74 6.58
CA LYS A 276 24.64 6.82 6.22
C LYS A 276 23.99 8.21 6.30
N ASN A 277 22.72 8.31 5.94
CA ASN A 277 22.08 9.61 5.68
C ASN A 277 21.05 10.02 6.75
N LEU A 278 20.55 9.08 7.56
CA LEU A 278 19.53 9.35 8.57
C LEU A 278 20.12 9.30 9.98
N ASN A 279 19.59 10.15 10.87
CA ASN A 279 19.93 10.09 12.29
C ASN A 279 19.14 8.98 13.00
N VAL A 280 19.46 7.73 12.68
CA VAL A 280 18.79 6.55 13.22
C VAL A 280 19.67 5.77 14.20
N ILE A 281 19.03 5.13 15.18
CA ILE A 281 19.68 4.21 16.09
C ILE A 281 20.21 3.03 15.28
N GLN A 282 21.52 2.72 15.41
CA GLN A 282 22.17 1.71 14.59
C GLN A 282 21.92 0.26 15.05
N ASP A 283 21.42 0.08 16.28
CA ASP A 283 21.09 -1.24 16.84
C ASP A 283 19.84 -1.81 16.16
N PRO A 284 19.92 -3.01 15.54
CA PRO A 284 18.80 -3.70 14.89
C PRO A 284 17.56 -3.87 15.77
N LYS A 285 17.71 -3.87 17.07
CA LYS A 285 16.60 -3.91 18.05
C LYS A 285 15.55 -2.79 17.81
N TYR A 286 15.98 -1.68 17.26
CA TYR A 286 15.14 -0.51 16.99
C TYR A 286 14.76 -0.37 15.50
N TRP A 287 15.00 -1.42 14.71
CA TRP A 287 14.69 -1.44 13.29
C TRP A 287 13.48 -2.31 13.02
N VAL A 288 12.55 -1.76 12.25
CA VAL A 288 11.31 -2.43 11.82
C VAL A 288 11.34 -2.59 10.31
N ILE A 289 11.05 -3.79 9.83
CA ILE A 289 10.64 -3.99 8.46
C ILE A 289 9.12 -4.15 8.44
N ALA A 290 8.45 -3.43 7.54
CA ALA A 290 6.99 -3.38 7.48
C ALA A 290 6.51 -3.49 6.05
N GLY A 291 5.25 -3.90 5.87
CA GLY A 291 4.64 -3.86 4.55
C GLY A 291 3.15 -4.13 4.57
N TYR A 292 2.51 -3.76 3.45
CA TYR A 292 1.10 -3.99 3.19
C TYR A 292 0.95 -4.87 1.96
N SER A 293 0.07 -5.89 2.02
CA SER A 293 -0.23 -6.78 0.89
C SER A 293 1.06 -7.42 0.34
N ASN A 294 1.40 -7.27 -0.93
CA ASN A 294 2.68 -7.68 -1.52
C ASN A 294 3.88 -7.24 -0.67
N GLY A 295 3.92 -5.96 -0.25
CA GLY A 295 4.98 -5.46 0.64
C GLY A 295 5.01 -6.15 2.01
N GLY A 296 3.86 -6.64 2.51
CA GLY A 296 3.76 -7.45 3.73
C GLY A 296 4.47 -8.80 3.57
N GLY A 297 4.18 -9.51 2.48
CA GLY A 297 4.89 -10.74 2.11
C GLY A 297 6.40 -10.53 1.95
N CYS A 298 6.82 -9.41 1.31
CA CYS A 298 8.23 -9.01 1.23
C CYS A 298 8.86 -8.82 2.62
N ALA A 299 8.18 -8.09 3.51
CA ALA A 299 8.68 -7.79 4.84
C ALA A 299 8.92 -9.07 5.67
N VAL A 300 7.98 -10.02 5.61
CA VAL A 300 8.13 -11.32 6.26
C VAL A 300 9.31 -12.10 5.69
N LYS A 301 9.44 -12.16 4.35
CA LYS A 301 10.55 -12.86 3.69
C LYS A 301 11.89 -12.28 4.10
N TYR A 302 12.06 -10.97 4.03
CA TYR A 302 13.33 -10.31 4.35
C TYR A 302 13.70 -10.43 5.82
N LEU A 303 12.72 -10.35 6.75
CA LEU A 303 13.01 -10.63 8.16
C LEU A 303 13.42 -12.09 8.36
N ALA A 304 12.72 -13.04 7.73
CA ALA A 304 13.05 -14.46 7.85
C ALA A 304 14.48 -14.78 7.36
N GLN A 305 14.92 -14.11 6.29
CA GLN A 305 16.28 -14.26 5.75
C GLN A 305 17.34 -13.53 6.57
N GLN A 306 17.03 -12.35 7.13
CA GLN A 306 18.00 -11.45 7.76
C GLN A 306 17.58 -10.98 9.16
N PRO A 307 17.30 -11.90 10.12
CA PRO A 307 16.86 -11.53 11.47
C PRO A 307 17.93 -10.77 12.30
N GLN A 308 19.17 -10.70 11.80
CA GLN A 308 20.24 -9.88 12.36
C GLN A 308 20.12 -8.39 11.96
N THR A 309 19.46 -8.10 10.84
CA THR A 309 19.22 -6.72 10.37
C THR A 309 17.93 -6.15 10.95
N TRP A 310 16.91 -7.00 11.07
CA TRP A 310 15.57 -6.65 11.51
C TRP A 310 15.21 -7.39 12.80
N LYS A 311 14.81 -6.68 13.83
CA LYS A 311 14.31 -7.30 15.06
C LYS A 311 12.82 -7.07 15.27
N ASN A 312 12.19 -6.30 14.39
CA ASN A 312 10.75 -6.05 14.46
C ASN A 312 10.12 -6.15 13.09
N LEU A 313 8.94 -6.77 13.03
CA LEU A 313 8.10 -6.93 11.83
C LEU A 313 6.74 -6.30 12.06
N LEU A 314 6.23 -5.61 11.03
CA LEU A 314 4.82 -5.27 10.91
C LEU A 314 4.33 -5.72 9.54
N ASP A 315 3.59 -6.81 9.52
CA ASP A 315 2.90 -7.33 8.36
C ASP A 315 1.43 -6.92 8.39
N ILE A 316 0.96 -6.29 7.30
CA ILE A 316 -0.43 -5.79 7.17
C ILE A 316 -1.07 -6.44 5.95
N SER A 317 -2.01 -7.37 6.16
CA SER A 317 -2.68 -8.13 5.09
C SER A 317 -1.69 -8.69 4.06
N GLY A 318 -0.54 -9.19 4.53
CA GLY A 318 0.52 -9.70 3.65
C GLY A 318 0.14 -11.01 2.96
N GLU A 319 0.71 -11.21 1.79
CA GLU A 319 0.69 -12.50 1.10
C GLU A 319 1.39 -13.56 1.96
N GLU A 320 0.96 -14.82 1.85
CA GLU A 320 1.64 -15.94 2.54
C GLU A 320 3.11 -16.04 2.11
N PHE A 321 3.34 -15.80 0.82
CA PHE A 321 4.66 -15.69 0.22
C PHE A 321 4.60 -14.83 -1.04
N PRO A 322 5.65 -14.05 -1.34
CA PRO A 322 5.70 -13.23 -2.54
C PRO A 322 5.51 -14.05 -3.81
N GLY A 323 4.60 -13.58 -4.67
CA GLY A 323 4.24 -14.28 -5.91
C GLY A 323 3.21 -15.40 -5.73
N SER A 324 2.46 -15.39 -4.61
CA SER A 324 1.37 -16.35 -4.38
C SER A 324 0.21 -16.19 -5.37
N GLU A 325 0.08 -15.03 -5.97
CA GLU A 325 -0.97 -14.69 -6.94
C GLU A 325 -0.77 -15.36 -8.31
N ASP A 326 0.49 -15.57 -8.75
CA ASP A 326 0.81 -16.25 -10.02
C ASP A 326 2.06 -17.13 -9.89
N VAL A 327 1.90 -18.26 -9.21
CA VAL A 327 2.97 -19.21 -8.89
C VAL A 327 3.71 -19.72 -10.12
N ASP A 328 2.99 -19.98 -11.21
CA ASP A 328 3.57 -20.52 -12.45
C ASP A 328 4.44 -19.47 -13.15
N SER A 329 3.94 -18.25 -13.27
CA SER A 329 4.69 -17.12 -13.85
C SER A 329 5.92 -16.79 -13.03
N VAL A 330 5.78 -16.65 -11.71
CA VAL A 330 6.89 -16.36 -10.80
C VAL A 330 7.95 -17.47 -10.84
N THR A 331 7.54 -18.73 -10.77
CA THR A 331 8.47 -19.86 -10.87
C THR A 331 9.24 -19.85 -12.19
N SER A 332 8.57 -19.61 -13.31
CA SER A 332 9.22 -19.63 -14.62
C SER A 332 10.08 -18.40 -14.87
N THR A 333 9.60 -17.20 -14.51
CA THR A 333 10.23 -15.92 -14.89
C THR A 333 11.31 -15.51 -13.91
N ILE A 334 11.06 -15.65 -12.61
CA ILE A 334 11.97 -15.19 -11.55
C ILE A 334 12.93 -16.29 -11.12
N TYR A 335 12.42 -17.51 -10.94
CA TYR A 335 13.22 -18.65 -10.47
C TYR A 335 13.72 -19.59 -11.58
N GLY A 336 13.62 -19.17 -12.86
CA GLY A 336 14.15 -19.92 -14.01
C GLY A 336 13.54 -21.31 -14.17
N GLY A 337 12.28 -21.50 -13.77
CA GLY A 337 11.56 -22.77 -13.81
C GLY A 337 11.86 -23.70 -12.61
N SER A 338 12.66 -23.27 -11.63
CA SER A 338 13.00 -24.09 -10.46
C SER A 338 11.95 -23.95 -9.35
N GLY A 339 10.99 -24.87 -9.30
CA GLY A 339 10.03 -24.96 -8.21
C GLY A 339 10.70 -25.16 -6.84
N ALA A 340 11.84 -25.86 -6.79
CA ALA A 340 12.59 -26.04 -5.54
C ALA A 340 13.21 -24.73 -5.03
N ALA A 341 13.73 -23.88 -5.93
CA ALA A 341 14.26 -22.57 -5.55
C ALA A 341 13.15 -21.65 -5.07
N PHE A 342 12.00 -21.64 -5.77
CA PHE A 342 10.83 -20.89 -5.35
C PHE A 342 10.33 -21.35 -3.97
N GLU A 343 10.16 -22.66 -3.75
CA GLU A 343 9.75 -23.18 -2.44
C GLU A 343 10.71 -22.78 -1.32
N ALA A 344 12.00 -22.85 -1.56
CA ALA A 344 13.02 -22.47 -0.59
C ALA A 344 13.02 -20.95 -0.26
N SER A 345 12.45 -20.12 -1.13
CA SER A 345 12.35 -18.66 -0.95
C SER A 345 11.13 -18.23 -0.12
N LYS A 346 10.18 -19.13 0.11
CA LYS A 346 8.97 -18.82 0.87
C LYS A 346 9.27 -18.59 2.35
N PRO A 347 8.66 -17.57 2.98
CA PRO A 347 8.94 -17.22 4.38
C PRO A 347 8.82 -18.38 5.35
N ILE A 348 7.75 -19.18 5.24
CA ILE A 348 7.53 -20.36 6.09
C ILE A 348 8.64 -21.40 5.89
N SER A 349 9.08 -21.65 4.65
CA SER A 349 10.15 -22.59 4.34
C SER A 349 11.50 -22.12 4.91
N ILE A 350 11.78 -20.81 4.80
CA ILE A 350 12.97 -20.18 5.40
C ILE A 350 12.95 -20.35 6.93
N MET A 351 11.85 -19.99 7.58
CA MET A 351 11.69 -20.08 9.03
C MET A 351 11.88 -21.54 9.52
N LYS A 352 11.26 -22.53 8.86
CA LYS A 352 11.37 -23.95 9.20
C LYS A 352 12.78 -24.51 9.03
N SER A 353 13.56 -23.98 8.09
CA SER A 353 14.94 -24.43 7.84
C SER A 353 15.98 -23.78 8.75
N ALA A 354 15.59 -22.73 9.49
CA ALA A 354 16.48 -21.97 10.35
C ALA A 354 16.91 -22.76 11.58
N ALA A 355 18.12 -22.51 12.06
CA ALA A 355 18.61 -23.11 13.29
C ALA A 355 17.81 -22.61 14.51
N PRO A 356 17.65 -23.44 15.56
CA PRO A 356 17.04 -23.00 16.82
C PRO A 356 17.69 -21.72 17.37
N GLY A 357 16.86 -20.76 17.81
CA GLY A 357 17.34 -19.48 18.35
C GLY A 357 17.66 -18.42 17.31
N THR A 358 17.55 -18.69 16.01
CA THR A 358 17.77 -17.71 14.93
C THR A 358 16.92 -16.46 15.11
N TYR A 359 15.71 -16.62 15.58
CA TYR A 359 14.72 -15.52 15.73
C TYR A 359 14.57 -15.01 17.17
N ASP A 360 15.54 -15.31 18.04
CA ASP A 360 15.52 -14.82 19.41
C ASP A 360 15.52 -13.29 19.46
N GLY A 361 14.60 -12.73 20.27
CA GLY A 361 14.43 -11.29 20.42
C GLY A 361 13.74 -10.59 19.24
N VAL A 362 13.17 -11.34 18.30
CA VAL A 362 12.34 -10.80 17.23
C VAL A 362 10.90 -10.60 17.74
N THR A 363 10.34 -9.42 17.48
CA THR A 363 8.92 -9.10 17.69
C THR A 363 8.23 -9.00 16.34
N ALA A 364 7.14 -9.77 16.13
CA ALA A 364 6.39 -9.81 14.89
C ALA A 364 4.92 -9.49 15.13
N VAL A 365 4.41 -8.49 14.44
CA VAL A 365 3.00 -8.09 14.46
C VAL A 365 2.40 -8.36 13.09
N PHE A 366 1.34 -9.16 13.07
CA PHE A 366 0.57 -9.50 11.89
C PHE A 366 -0.83 -8.91 12.04
N THR A 367 -1.26 -8.12 11.07
CA THR A 367 -2.62 -7.56 11.02
C THR A 367 -3.26 -7.89 9.69
N VAL A 368 -4.58 -8.08 9.67
CA VAL A 368 -5.34 -8.37 8.45
C VAL A 368 -6.74 -7.80 8.60
N GLY A 369 -7.39 -7.45 7.49
CA GLY A 369 -8.79 -7.04 7.54
C GLY A 369 -9.70 -8.18 8.01
N ALA A 370 -10.63 -7.93 8.94
CA ALA A 370 -11.58 -8.95 9.41
C ALA A 370 -12.58 -9.41 8.34
N GLN A 371 -12.67 -8.66 7.22
CA GLN A 371 -13.49 -8.99 6.05
C GLN A 371 -12.59 -9.18 4.80
N ASP A 372 -11.44 -9.81 4.98
CA ASP A 372 -10.44 -10.09 3.94
C ASP A 372 -10.19 -11.61 3.83
N PRO A 373 -11.18 -12.40 3.35
CA PRO A 373 -11.13 -13.85 3.34
C PRO A 373 -9.91 -14.46 2.64
N PRO A 374 -9.38 -13.90 1.54
CA PRO A 374 -8.18 -14.43 0.89
C PRO A 374 -6.93 -14.33 1.77
N PHE A 375 -6.75 -13.23 2.52
CA PHE A 375 -5.53 -12.94 3.27
C PHE A 375 -5.55 -13.41 4.74
N ILE A 376 -6.73 -13.64 5.33
CA ILE A 376 -6.85 -14.15 6.71
C ILE A 376 -6.12 -15.50 6.90
N PRO A 377 -6.28 -16.52 6.02
CA PRO A 377 -5.55 -17.78 6.14
C PRO A 377 -4.03 -17.59 6.04
N ALA A 378 -3.56 -16.76 5.13
CA ALA A 378 -2.15 -16.44 4.94
C ALA A 378 -1.54 -15.82 6.22
N ALA A 379 -2.15 -14.75 6.74
CA ALA A 379 -1.70 -14.09 7.97
C ALA A 379 -1.70 -15.05 9.17
N LYS A 380 -2.70 -15.94 9.30
CA LYS A 380 -2.74 -16.98 10.34
C LYS A 380 -1.61 -18.00 10.19
N ALA A 381 -1.36 -18.50 8.98
CA ALA A 381 -0.32 -19.49 8.72
C ALA A 381 1.07 -18.93 9.04
N VAL A 382 1.40 -17.74 8.50
CA VAL A 382 2.70 -17.11 8.68
C VAL A 382 2.93 -16.70 10.14
N SER A 383 1.93 -16.12 10.82
CA SER A 383 2.04 -15.76 12.24
C SER A 383 2.18 -16.97 13.16
N ALA A 384 1.53 -18.09 12.82
CA ALA A 384 1.69 -19.35 13.58
C ALA A 384 3.10 -19.91 13.44
N GLU A 385 3.70 -19.90 12.24
CA GLU A 385 5.07 -20.35 12.04
C GLU A 385 6.07 -19.41 12.73
N ALA A 386 5.91 -18.08 12.62
CA ALA A 386 6.72 -17.10 13.32
C ALA A 386 6.74 -17.37 14.83
N LYS A 387 5.59 -17.68 15.42
CA LYS A 387 5.48 -18.08 16.83
C LYS A 387 6.17 -19.41 17.11
N ALA A 388 6.04 -20.41 16.21
CA ALA A 388 6.62 -21.73 16.38
C ALA A 388 8.17 -21.70 16.39
N VAL A 389 8.78 -20.77 15.63
CA VAL A 389 10.23 -20.59 15.59
C VAL A 389 10.78 -19.65 16.68
N GLY A 390 9.94 -19.18 17.62
CA GLY A 390 10.36 -18.46 18.82
C GLY A 390 10.22 -16.94 18.77
N MET A 391 9.60 -16.35 17.73
CA MET A 391 9.31 -14.91 17.70
C MET A 391 8.23 -14.56 18.74
N THR A 392 8.32 -13.36 19.33
CA THR A 392 7.21 -12.75 20.08
C THR A 392 6.17 -12.25 19.09
N THR A 393 5.06 -12.99 18.95
CA THR A 393 4.12 -12.80 17.86
C THR A 393 2.77 -12.27 18.35
N THR A 394 2.23 -11.27 17.68
CA THR A 394 0.84 -10.76 17.85
C THR A 394 0.11 -10.88 16.51
N TYR A 395 -1.09 -11.44 16.53
CA TYR A 395 -2.03 -11.48 15.41
C TYR A 395 -3.26 -10.63 15.74
N TYR A 396 -3.72 -9.80 14.78
CA TYR A 396 -4.86 -8.91 14.98
C TYR A 396 -5.70 -8.77 13.70
N GLU A 397 -7.00 -8.94 13.81
CA GLU A 397 -7.95 -8.66 12.73
C GLU A 397 -8.52 -7.25 12.88
N VAL A 398 -8.37 -6.40 11.86
CA VAL A 398 -8.91 -5.02 11.82
C VAL A 398 -10.42 -5.10 11.61
N PRO A 399 -11.23 -4.66 12.57
CA PRO A 399 -12.68 -4.84 12.49
C PRO A 399 -13.31 -4.09 11.31
N GLY A 400 -14.13 -4.79 10.52
CA GLY A 400 -14.90 -4.22 9.41
C GLY A 400 -14.09 -3.92 8.14
N ALA A 401 -12.77 -4.11 8.16
CA ALA A 401 -11.91 -3.86 7.01
C ALA A 401 -11.83 -5.08 6.08
N GLY A 402 -11.90 -4.84 4.77
CA GLY A 402 -11.49 -5.78 3.72
C GLY A 402 -10.04 -5.51 3.28
N HIS A 403 -9.64 -5.99 2.08
CA HIS A 403 -8.30 -5.73 1.51
C HIS A 403 -8.23 -4.32 0.86
N VAL A 404 -8.42 -3.29 1.68
CA VAL A 404 -8.50 -1.89 1.26
C VAL A 404 -7.77 -0.99 2.26
N VAL A 405 -7.78 0.32 2.01
CA VAL A 405 -7.12 1.34 2.85
C VAL A 405 -7.48 1.23 4.34
N ASP A 406 -8.67 0.73 4.69
CA ASP A 406 -9.07 0.56 6.10
C ASP A 406 -8.24 -0.52 6.79
N ALA A 407 -7.87 -1.63 6.10
CA ALA A 407 -6.96 -2.62 6.65
C ALA A 407 -5.54 -2.05 6.82
N LEU A 408 -5.06 -1.27 5.84
CA LEU A 408 -3.78 -0.59 5.92
C LEU A 408 -3.73 0.38 7.12
N ASN A 409 -4.70 1.30 7.22
CA ASN A 409 -4.73 2.31 8.29
C ASN A 409 -4.92 1.68 9.67
N GLY A 410 -5.87 0.73 9.81
CA GLY A 410 -6.10 0.03 11.07
C GLY A 410 -4.92 -0.84 11.48
N GLY A 411 -4.27 -1.49 10.51
CA GLY A 411 -3.05 -2.27 10.71
C GLY A 411 -1.88 -1.40 11.15
N LEU A 412 -1.66 -0.25 10.51
CA LEU A 412 -0.64 0.73 10.91
C LEU A 412 -0.88 1.24 12.32
N GLN A 413 -2.09 1.72 12.63
CA GLN A 413 -2.40 2.24 13.97
C GLN A 413 -2.17 1.18 15.05
N LYS A 414 -2.72 -0.02 14.87
CA LYS A 414 -2.59 -1.10 15.85
C LYS A 414 -1.17 -1.62 15.95
N GLY A 415 -0.54 -1.90 14.82
CA GLY A 415 0.80 -2.47 14.76
C GLY A 415 1.87 -1.54 15.33
N LEU A 416 1.84 -0.27 14.93
CA LEU A 416 2.77 0.72 15.45
C LEU A 416 2.58 0.95 16.94
N ALA A 417 1.32 1.04 17.44
CA ALA A 417 1.05 1.19 18.88
C ALA A 417 1.63 0.01 19.69
N LEU A 418 1.59 -1.22 19.16
CA LEU A 418 2.21 -2.39 19.81
C LEU A 418 3.75 -2.34 19.78
N LEU A 419 4.34 -1.75 18.73
CA LEU A 419 5.79 -1.63 18.60
C LEU A 419 6.38 -0.44 19.35
N TYR A 420 5.62 0.61 19.69
CA TYR A 420 6.14 1.80 20.38
C TYR A 420 6.90 1.50 21.67
N PRO A 421 6.38 0.66 22.60
CA PRO A 421 7.14 0.28 23.80
C PRO A 421 8.43 -0.49 23.47
N VAL A 422 8.39 -1.38 22.47
CA VAL A 422 9.54 -2.19 22.02
C VAL A 422 10.64 -1.28 21.47
N LEU A 423 10.25 -0.24 20.75
CA LEU A 423 11.15 0.78 20.18
C LEU A 423 11.59 1.86 21.21
N GLY A 424 11.12 1.79 22.45
CA GLY A 424 11.46 2.76 23.50
C GLY A 424 10.86 4.14 23.26
N LEU A 425 9.78 4.24 22.51
CA LEU A 425 9.08 5.48 22.18
C LEU A 425 7.95 5.81 23.16
N SER A 426 7.38 4.79 23.81
CA SER A 426 6.39 4.91 24.88
C SER A 426 6.75 4.03 26.07
N ALA A 427 6.04 4.21 27.19
CA ALA A 427 6.08 3.27 28.31
C ALA A 427 5.48 1.92 27.86
N PRO A 428 5.90 0.79 28.48
CA PRO A 428 5.32 -0.54 28.25
C PRO A 428 3.83 -0.60 28.54
#